data_97df8468e8c472b261ceb353168d9c0c
#
_entry.id   97df8468e8c472b261ceb353168d9c0c
#
_cell.length_a   1.000
_cell.length_b   1.000
_cell.length_c   1.000
_cell.angle_alpha   90.00
_cell.angle_beta   90.00
_cell.angle_gamma   90.00
#
_symmetry.space_group_name_H-M   'P 1'
#
loop_
_entity.id
_entity.type
_entity.pdbx_description
1 polymer ?
#
loop_
_entity_poly.entity_id
_entity_poly.type
_entity_poly.pdbx_seq_one_letter_code
_entity_poly.pdbx_strand_id
1 'polypeptide(L)'
;IKAIRKLKSIEGQYLWQPGLKEGQPDTLLNYRIVTSPYMPEVAAGNKVILFGDFKSYWIADRQGRSFQRLNELFAVTGQVGFRATQRVDGRLVLPEAMKCLAVKGA
;
A
#
# COMPACT_ATOMS: atom_id res chain seq x y z
N ILE A 1 14.05 -1.32 0.57
CA ILE A 1 14.22 -2.72 1.00
C ILE A 1 15.69 -3.05 1.23
N LYS A 2 16.63 -2.73 0.31
CA LYS A 2 18.07 -3.06 0.45
C LYS A 2 18.70 -2.57 1.77
N ALA A 3 18.33 -1.37 2.25
CA ALA A 3 18.84 -0.81 3.51
C ALA A 3 18.34 -1.60 4.73
N ILE A 4 17.07 -2.02 4.74
CA ILE A 4 16.45 -2.75 5.85
C ILE A 4 17.02 -4.16 5.98
N ARG A 5 17.33 -4.82 4.85
CA ARG A 5 17.95 -6.15 4.83
C ARG A 5 19.34 -6.20 5.47
N LYS A 6 20.02 -5.05 5.56
CA LYS A 6 21.36 -4.92 6.17
C LYS A 6 21.32 -4.71 7.69
N LEU A 7 20.14 -4.47 8.26
CA LEU A 7 20.01 -4.24 9.70
C LEU A 7 20.28 -5.53 10.47
N LYS A 8 21.18 -5.41 11.45
CA LYS A 8 21.57 -6.49 12.36
C LYS A 8 21.23 -6.14 13.81
N SER A 9 20.93 -7.13 14.61
CA SER A 9 20.87 -7.03 16.06
C SER A 9 22.25 -6.75 16.65
N ILE A 10 22.31 -6.38 17.93
CA ILE A 10 23.55 -6.22 18.70
C ILE A 10 24.38 -7.52 18.68
N GLU A 11 23.74 -8.67 18.63
CA GLU A 11 24.36 -10.00 18.53
C GLU A 11 24.76 -10.39 17.10
N GLY A 12 24.61 -9.49 16.12
CA GLY A 12 25.01 -9.70 14.73
C GLY A 12 24.01 -10.46 13.86
N GLN A 13 22.86 -10.86 14.39
CA GLN A 13 21.82 -11.55 13.62
C GLN A 13 21.05 -10.55 12.73
N TYR A 14 20.71 -10.98 11.51
CA TYR A 14 19.87 -10.18 10.64
C TYR A 14 18.43 -10.11 11.16
N LEU A 15 17.89 -8.90 11.23
CA LEU A 15 16.50 -8.66 11.64
C LEU A 15 15.51 -9.10 10.56
N TRP A 16 15.94 -9.07 9.30
CA TRP A 16 15.19 -9.54 8.16
C TRP A 16 15.33 -11.05 8.00
N GLN A 17 14.22 -11.77 7.97
CA GLN A 17 14.17 -13.20 7.73
C GLN A 17 13.45 -13.46 6.41
N PRO A 18 14.13 -14.00 5.39
CA PRO A 18 13.48 -14.38 4.13
C PRO A 18 12.55 -15.56 4.34
N GLY A 19 11.42 -15.57 3.62
CA GLY A 19 10.54 -16.74 3.58
C GLY A 19 11.27 -17.91 2.92
N LEU A 20 11.44 -19.00 3.65
CA LEU A 20 12.17 -20.20 3.17
C LEU A 20 11.31 -21.10 2.30
N LYS A 21 9.98 -21.01 2.38
CA LYS A 21 9.03 -21.80 1.59
C LYS A 21 8.35 -20.91 0.54
N GLU A 22 8.08 -21.50 -0.62
CA GLU A 22 7.30 -20.83 -1.66
C GLU A 22 5.93 -20.41 -1.11
N GLY A 23 5.56 -19.13 -1.31
CA GLY A 23 4.34 -18.54 -0.75
C GLY A 23 4.44 -18.02 0.69
N GLN A 24 5.56 -18.21 1.38
CA GLN A 24 5.77 -17.64 2.71
C GLN A 24 6.35 -16.23 2.58
N PRO A 25 5.68 -15.20 3.15
CA PRO A 25 6.19 -13.83 3.09
C PRO A 25 7.44 -13.65 3.95
N ASP A 26 8.30 -12.73 3.53
CA ASP A 26 9.42 -12.28 4.35
C ASP A 26 8.91 -11.67 5.66
N THR A 27 9.69 -11.82 6.73
CA THR A 27 9.37 -11.26 8.05
C THR A 27 10.47 -10.34 8.55
N LEU A 28 10.08 -9.34 9.33
CA LEU A 28 10.95 -8.45 10.08
C LEU A 28 10.52 -8.49 11.55
N LEU A 29 11.40 -8.91 12.45
CA LEU A 29 11.07 -9.09 13.87
C LEU A 29 9.80 -9.94 14.09
N ASN A 30 9.66 -11.03 13.34
CA ASN A 30 8.49 -11.92 13.32
C ASN A 30 7.17 -11.32 12.79
N TYR A 31 7.19 -10.09 12.28
CA TYR A 31 6.04 -9.48 11.62
C TYR A 31 6.14 -9.62 10.11
N ARG A 32 5.02 -9.99 9.49
CA ARG A 32 4.93 -10.11 8.03
C ARG A 32 5.16 -8.78 7.35
N ILE A 33 5.99 -8.79 6.30
CA ILE A 33 6.24 -7.62 5.46
C ILE A 33 5.37 -7.70 4.20
N VAL A 34 4.75 -6.57 3.87
CA VAL A 34 4.07 -6.35 2.59
C VAL A 34 4.77 -5.20 1.88
N THR A 35 5.21 -5.43 0.66
CA THR A 35 5.85 -4.40 -0.16
C THR A 35 4.84 -3.79 -1.12
N SER A 36 4.94 -2.47 -1.35
CA SER A 36 4.10 -1.76 -2.30
C SER A 36 4.96 -0.87 -3.21
N PRO A 37 4.72 -0.87 -4.53
CA PRO A 37 5.40 0.02 -5.46
C PRO A 37 4.98 1.49 -5.28
N TYR A 38 3.85 1.74 -4.61
CA TYR A 38 3.34 3.10 -4.35
C TYR A 38 3.97 3.78 -3.13
N MET A 39 4.80 3.05 -2.37
CA MET A 39 5.55 3.66 -1.28
C MET A 39 6.69 4.51 -1.82
N PRO A 40 6.91 5.73 -1.26
CA PRO A 40 7.97 6.61 -1.73
C PRO A 40 9.36 6.00 -1.49
N GLU A 41 10.32 6.43 -2.30
CA GLU A 41 11.72 6.04 -2.14
C GLU A 41 12.31 6.65 -0.84
N VAL A 42 13.42 6.04 -0.39
CA VAL A 42 14.14 6.48 0.80
C VAL A 42 14.84 7.81 0.49
N ALA A 43 14.17 8.90 0.83
CA ALA A 43 14.69 10.27 0.74
C ALA A 43 14.32 11.06 1.99
N ALA A 44 15.02 12.15 2.24
CA ALA A 44 14.79 13.01 3.39
C ALA A 44 13.32 13.49 3.45
N GLY A 45 12.69 13.35 4.60
CA GLY A 45 11.30 13.72 4.84
C GLY A 45 10.26 12.69 4.39
N ASN A 46 10.62 11.66 3.62
CA ASN A 46 9.67 10.66 3.15
C ASN A 46 9.30 9.65 4.24
N LYS A 47 8.02 9.25 4.25
CA LYS A 47 7.50 8.19 5.10
C LYS A 47 7.56 6.87 4.34
N VAL A 48 8.57 6.06 4.64
CA VAL A 48 8.93 4.87 3.83
C VAL A 48 8.42 3.55 4.40
N ILE A 49 8.08 3.51 5.69
CA ILE A 49 7.57 2.31 6.34
C ILE A 49 6.34 2.67 7.17
N LEU A 50 5.31 1.86 7.06
CA LEU A 50 4.14 1.89 7.93
C LEU A 50 4.11 0.60 8.75
N PHE A 51 3.88 0.73 10.06
CA PHE A 51 3.73 -0.39 10.97
C PHE A 51 2.50 -0.16 11.84
N GLY A 52 1.67 -1.19 12.00
CA GLY A 52 0.49 -1.11 12.84
C GLY A 52 -0.64 -2.05 12.41
N ASP A 53 -1.81 -1.87 13.03
CA ASP A 53 -3.02 -2.60 12.68
C ASP A 53 -3.81 -1.89 11.58
N PHE A 54 -3.70 -2.39 10.36
CA PHE A 54 -4.38 -1.86 9.18
C PHE A 54 -5.90 -2.06 9.19
N LYS A 55 -6.45 -2.83 10.13
CA LYS A 55 -7.90 -2.92 10.33
C LYS A 55 -8.52 -1.59 10.75
N SER A 56 -7.71 -0.71 11.34
CA SER A 56 -8.11 0.65 11.73
C SER A 56 -8.18 1.63 10.55
N TYR A 57 -7.77 1.22 9.34
CA TYR A 57 -7.94 1.99 8.11
C TYR A 57 -9.22 1.55 7.40
N TRP A 58 -10.20 2.44 7.34
CA TRP A 58 -11.49 2.17 6.74
C TRP A 58 -11.54 2.71 5.32
N ILE A 59 -12.12 1.91 4.44
CA ILE A 59 -12.39 2.29 3.05
C ILE A 59 -13.91 2.34 2.89
N ALA A 60 -14.42 3.50 2.52
CA ALA A 60 -15.83 3.73 2.25
C ALA A 60 -16.05 3.75 0.73
N ASP A 61 -16.88 2.83 0.24
CA ASP A 61 -17.35 2.80 -1.14
C ASP A 61 -18.80 3.28 -1.18
N ARG A 62 -19.03 4.44 -1.79
CA ARG A 62 -20.37 5.05 -1.84
C ARG A 62 -21.06 4.69 -3.15
N GLN A 63 -22.29 4.16 -3.03
CA GLN A 63 -23.18 3.83 -4.15
C GLN A 63 -22.70 2.71 -5.08
N GLY A 64 -21.62 1.99 -4.74
CA GLY A 64 -21.08 0.95 -5.59
C GLY A 64 -20.52 1.46 -6.91
N ARG A 65 -20.29 0.54 -7.82
CA ARG A 65 -19.79 0.82 -9.19
C ARG A 65 -20.95 0.87 -10.16
N SER A 66 -21.06 1.93 -10.95
CA SER A 66 -22.02 2.01 -12.04
C SER A 66 -21.32 1.93 -13.39
N PHE A 67 -21.91 1.17 -14.32
CA PHE A 67 -21.46 1.06 -15.69
C PHE A 67 -22.60 1.54 -16.60
N GLN A 68 -22.29 2.45 -17.49
CA GLN A 68 -23.23 2.98 -18.46
C GLN A 68 -22.67 2.80 -19.86
N ARG A 69 -23.48 2.21 -20.74
CA ARG A 69 -23.19 2.13 -22.16
C ARG A 69 -23.68 3.41 -22.83
N LEU A 70 -22.81 4.05 -23.59
CA LEU A 70 -23.09 5.29 -24.34
C LEU A 70 -23.18 4.93 -25.83
N ASN A 71 -24.41 4.83 -26.35
CA ASN A 71 -24.61 4.43 -27.74
C ASN A 71 -24.53 5.61 -28.72
N GLU A 72 -24.84 6.84 -28.24
CA GLU A 72 -24.98 8.00 -29.10
C GLU A 72 -23.68 8.80 -29.23
N LEU A 73 -22.83 8.81 -28.19
CA LEU A 73 -21.67 9.68 -28.13
C LEU A 73 -20.67 9.46 -29.28
N PHE A 74 -20.54 8.23 -29.76
CA PHE A 74 -19.59 7.84 -30.81
C PHE A 74 -20.29 7.17 -32.01
N ALA A 75 -21.61 7.43 -32.22
CA ALA A 75 -22.38 6.81 -33.27
C ALA A 75 -21.84 7.13 -34.67
N VAL A 76 -21.35 8.37 -34.88
CA VAL A 76 -20.78 8.81 -36.15
C VAL A 76 -19.53 8.05 -36.56
N THR A 77 -18.74 7.57 -35.56
CA THR A 77 -17.51 6.80 -35.79
C THR A 77 -17.74 5.28 -35.71
N GLY A 78 -19.00 4.84 -35.51
CA GLY A 78 -19.33 3.41 -35.37
C GLY A 78 -18.83 2.77 -34.09
N GLN A 79 -18.47 3.55 -33.08
CA GLN A 79 -17.92 3.07 -31.79
C GLN A 79 -18.98 3.15 -30.68
N VAL A 80 -18.82 2.34 -29.66
CA VAL A 80 -19.63 2.35 -28.43
C VAL A 80 -18.78 2.77 -27.26
N GLY A 81 -19.20 3.79 -26.54
CA GLY A 81 -18.53 4.23 -25.33
C GLY A 81 -19.02 3.50 -24.08
N PHE A 82 -18.13 3.25 -23.12
CA PHE A 82 -18.48 2.77 -21.81
C PHE A 82 -17.97 3.74 -20.75
N ARG A 83 -18.88 4.14 -19.84
CA ARG A 83 -18.57 5.00 -18.71
C ARG A 83 -18.68 4.19 -17.42
N ALA A 84 -17.59 4.12 -16.66
CA ALA A 84 -17.57 3.57 -15.31
C ALA A 84 -17.42 4.71 -14.30
N THR A 85 -18.22 4.68 -13.24
CA THR A 85 -18.11 5.64 -12.13
C THR A 85 -18.06 4.89 -10.79
N GLN A 86 -17.16 5.34 -9.92
CA GLN A 86 -17.03 4.85 -8.55
C GLN A 86 -16.63 6.01 -7.64
N ARG A 87 -17.14 6.04 -6.42
CA ARG A 87 -16.75 7.01 -5.39
C ARG A 87 -16.21 6.26 -4.21
N VAL A 88 -14.91 6.39 -3.98
CA VAL A 88 -14.20 5.73 -2.89
C VAL A 88 -13.47 6.78 -2.07
N ASP A 89 -13.51 6.64 -0.77
CA ASP A 89 -12.68 7.40 0.17
C ASP A 89 -12.06 6.45 1.20
N GLY A 90 -10.93 6.83 1.75
CA GLY A 90 -10.25 6.04 2.76
C GLY A 90 -9.73 6.91 3.90
N ARG A 91 -9.98 6.46 5.14
CA ARG A 91 -9.57 7.20 6.33
C ARG A 91 -9.06 6.30 7.43
N LEU A 92 -8.00 6.75 8.09
CA LEU A 92 -7.53 6.14 9.33
C LEU A 92 -8.44 6.58 10.48
N VAL A 93 -9.15 5.62 11.07
CA VAL A 93 -10.11 5.90 12.17
C VAL A 93 -9.37 6.05 13.49
N LEU A 94 -8.34 5.22 13.72
CA LEU A 94 -7.56 5.24 14.95
C LEU A 94 -6.08 5.54 14.64
N PRO A 95 -5.64 6.81 14.72
CA PRO A 95 -4.25 7.19 14.41
C PRO A 95 -3.21 6.52 15.30
N GLU A 96 -3.58 6.17 16.52
CA GLU A 96 -2.69 5.52 17.50
C GLU A 96 -2.32 4.09 17.12
N ALA A 97 -3.18 3.41 16.34
CA ALA A 97 -2.97 2.04 15.89
C ALA A 97 -1.88 1.89 14.82
N MET A 98 -1.43 3.01 14.23
CA MET A 98 -0.44 3.00 13.16
C MET A 98 0.71 3.96 13.45
N LYS A 99 1.92 3.52 13.14
CA LYS A 99 3.15 4.33 13.20
C LYS A 99 3.82 4.35 11.85
N CYS A 100 4.43 5.47 11.52
CA CYS A 100 5.22 5.59 10.30
C CYS A 100 6.68 5.91 10.64
N LEU A 101 7.59 5.31 9.90
CA LEU A 101 9.00 5.67 9.91
C LEU A 101 9.23 6.72 8.82
N ALA A 102 9.56 7.93 9.25
CA ALA A 102 10.01 8.98 8.35
C ALA A 102 11.53 9.04 8.34
N VAL A 103 12.13 9.28 7.19
CA VAL A 103 13.56 9.50 7.05
C VAL A 103 13.85 10.93 7.50
N LYS A 104 14.77 11.08 8.47
CA LYS A 104 15.19 12.42 8.94
C LYS A 104 15.74 13.22 7.75
N GLY A 105 15.25 14.43 7.58
CA GLY A 105 15.89 15.41 6.71
C GLY A 105 17.28 15.78 7.23
N ALA A 106 18.16 16.11 6.33
CA ALA A 106 19.47 16.65 6.67
C ALA A 106 19.33 18.02 7.30
#